data_e9b4d9ad1a8b5eac62023e932e1b84e1
#
_entry.id   e9b4d9ad1a8b5eac62023e932e1b84e1
#
_cell.length_a   1.000
_cell.length_b   1.000
_cell.length_c   1.000
_cell.angle_alpha   90.00
_cell.angle_beta   90.00
_cell.angle_gamma   90.00
#
_symmetry.space_group_name_H-M   'P 1'
#
loop_
_entity.id
_entity.type
_entity.pdbx_description
1 polymer ?
#
loop_
_entity_poly.entity_id
_entity_poly.type
_entity_poly.pdbx_seq_one_letter_code
_entity_poly.pdbx_strand_id
1 'polypeptide(L)'
;TKRLGSMKLGTQRIREIVVSLRNFSRLDGSEIKPVDIHEGIDSTLLILGHRFKTSSDYPAIEIVKDYGRLPPVECYARQLNQVFMNIINNAADALEEIALQGKLSKPQILIRTEALDDQYVCVCISDNGPGIPADFQAKLFDAFFTTKTIGKGTGLGLSISYQIIVEKHHGKL
;
A
#
# COMPACT_ATOMS: atom_id res chain seq x y z
N THR A 1 1.68 -2.47 37.64
CA THR A 1 2.58 -1.70 36.73
C THR A 1 2.54 -2.23 35.28
N LYS A 2 2.47 -3.53 35.00
CA LYS A 2 2.36 -4.08 33.62
C LYS A 2 1.08 -3.66 32.88
N ARG A 3 -0.10 -3.60 33.57
CA ARG A 3 -1.37 -3.18 32.96
C ARG A 3 -1.39 -1.72 32.51
N LEU A 4 -0.79 -0.82 33.28
CA LEU A 4 -0.67 0.61 32.94
C LEU A 4 0.23 0.87 31.72
N GLY A 5 1.32 0.07 31.58
CA GLY A 5 2.19 0.11 30.39
C GLY A 5 1.45 -0.34 29.12
N SER A 6 0.70 -1.42 29.21
CA SER A 6 -0.08 -1.97 28.10
C SER A 6 -1.20 -1.01 27.63
N MET A 7 -1.87 -0.33 28.58
CA MET A 7 -2.90 0.68 28.26
C MET A 7 -2.30 1.92 27.61
N LYS A 8 -1.14 2.42 28.09
CA LYS A 8 -0.44 3.55 27.46
C LYS A 8 -0.01 3.24 26.02
N LEU A 9 0.55 2.04 25.78
CA LEU A 9 0.89 1.60 24.43
C LEU A 9 -0.33 1.51 23.52
N GLY A 10 -1.46 0.99 24.00
CA GLY A 10 -2.72 0.92 23.26
C GLY A 10 -3.27 2.28 22.90
N THR A 11 -3.27 3.21 23.85
CA THR A 11 -3.76 4.60 23.61
C THR A 11 -2.87 5.36 22.64
N GLN A 12 -1.54 5.21 22.76
CA GLN A 12 -0.58 5.81 21.84
C GLN A 12 -0.83 5.31 20.40
N ARG A 13 -1.03 4.01 20.23
CA ARG A 13 -1.28 3.37 18.94
C ARG A 13 -2.60 3.81 18.31
N ILE A 14 -3.68 3.91 19.11
CA ILE A 14 -4.97 4.45 18.64
C ILE A 14 -4.79 5.89 18.20
N ARG A 15 -4.05 6.71 18.93
CA ARG A 15 -3.77 8.08 18.56
C ARG A 15 -3.00 8.20 17.25
N GLU A 16 -2.00 7.37 17.06
CA GLU A 16 -1.20 7.30 15.80
C GLU A 16 -2.09 6.90 14.61
N ILE A 17 -2.95 5.90 14.78
CA ILE A 17 -3.92 5.48 13.75
C ILE A 17 -4.91 6.61 13.44
N VAL A 18 -5.46 7.28 14.45
CA VAL A 18 -6.40 8.39 14.27
C VAL A 18 -5.74 9.57 13.56
N VAL A 19 -4.49 9.91 13.90
CA VAL A 19 -3.73 10.95 13.21
C VAL A 19 -3.45 10.54 11.76
N SER A 20 -3.09 9.30 11.51
CA SER A 20 -2.84 8.79 10.14
C SER A 20 -4.13 8.76 9.31
N LEU A 21 -5.25 8.30 9.87
CA LEU A 21 -6.56 8.38 9.22
C LEU A 21 -6.97 9.83 8.95
N ARG A 22 -6.70 10.75 9.88
CA ARG A 22 -6.98 12.17 9.71
C ARG A 22 -6.10 12.78 8.61
N ASN A 23 -4.82 12.45 8.55
CA ASN A 23 -3.91 12.88 7.48
C ASN A 23 -4.32 12.27 6.15
N PHE A 24 -4.67 10.99 6.13
CA PHE A 24 -5.18 10.29 4.94
C PHE A 24 -6.50 10.90 4.42
N SER A 25 -7.39 11.35 5.32
CA SER A 25 -8.71 11.93 4.98
C SER A 25 -8.71 13.46 4.84
N ARG A 26 -7.78 14.18 5.50
CA ARG A 26 -7.76 15.63 5.62
C ARG A 26 -7.06 16.35 4.47
N LEU A 27 -6.43 15.62 3.60
CA LEU A 27 -5.90 16.17 2.37
C LEU A 27 -7.09 16.45 1.46
N ASP A 28 -7.61 17.70 1.54
CA ASP A 28 -8.63 18.20 0.62
C ASP A 28 -8.22 17.84 -0.80
N GLY A 29 -8.92 16.83 -1.34
CA GLY A 29 -8.47 16.07 -2.50
C GLY A 29 -8.64 16.80 -3.84
N SER A 30 -8.83 18.11 -3.82
CA SER A 30 -9.09 18.92 -5.02
C SER A 30 -7.90 19.75 -5.50
N GLU A 31 -6.83 19.87 -4.69
CA GLU A 31 -5.67 20.68 -5.06
C GLU A 31 -4.40 19.86 -5.15
N ILE A 32 -3.61 20.13 -6.19
CA ILE A 32 -2.23 19.66 -6.33
C ILE A 32 -1.37 20.45 -5.35
N LYS A 33 -0.60 19.73 -4.51
CA LYS A 33 0.32 20.32 -3.54
C LYS A 33 1.62 19.53 -3.50
N PRO A 34 2.76 20.19 -3.23
CA PRO A 34 4.00 19.49 -2.95
C PRO A 34 3.85 18.72 -1.63
N VAL A 35 4.06 17.40 -1.68
CA VAL A 35 3.97 16.50 -0.52
C VAL A 35 5.18 15.57 -0.44
N ASP A 36 5.49 15.14 0.77
CA ASP A 36 6.40 14.02 0.99
C ASP A 36 5.66 12.69 0.73
N ILE A 37 6.09 12.00 -0.32
CA ILE A 37 5.52 10.69 -0.70
C ILE A 37 5.69 9.65 0.40
N HIS A 38 6.79 9.69 1.16
CA HIS A 38 7.06 8.73 2.23
C HIS A 38 6.04 8.84 3.36
N GLU A 39 5.57 10.04 3.69
CA GLU A 39 4.50 10.21 4.69
C GLU A 39 3.21 9.51 4.27
N GLY A 40 2.87 9.56 2.98
CA GLY A 40 1.70 8.86 2.41
C GLY A 40 1.84 7.35 2.49
N ILE A 41 3.00 6.81 2.11
CA ILE A 41 3.31 5.39 2.19
C ILE A 41 3.27 4.92 3.65
N ASP A 42 3.93 5.64 4.56
CA ASP A 42 4.02 5.28 5.97
C ASP A 42 2.66 5.33 6.67
N SER A 43 1.82 6.31 6.34
CA SER A 43 0.44 6.38 6.81
C SER A 43 -0.38 5.17 6.33
N THR A 44 -0.21 4.77 5.08
CA THR A 44 -0.86 3.58 4.51
C THR A 44 -0.41 2.30 5.23
N LEU A 45 0.90 2.14 5.45
CA LEU A 45 1.45 0.99 6.16
C LEU A 45 0.96 0.92 7.61
N LEU A 46 0.80 2.06 8.27
CA LEU A 46 0.27 2.12 9.63
C LEU A 46 -1.20 1.69 9.69
N ILE A 47 -2.03 2.13 8.74
CA ILE A 47 -3.43 1.71 8.63
C ILE A 47 -3.54 0.21 8.40
N LEU A 48 -2.71 -0.34 7.50
CA LEU A 48 -2.68 -1.76 7.15
C LEU A 48 -1.90 -2.62 8.17
N GLY A 49 -1.27 -2.02 9.17
CA GLY A 49 -0.37 -2.69 10.09
C GLY A 49 -0.97 -3.87 10.87
N HIS A 50 -2.30 -3.97 10.95
CA HIS A 50 -2.97 -5.13 11.52
C HIS A 50 -2.84 -6.39 10.65
N ARG A 51 -2.76 -6.23 9.31
CA ARG A 51 -2.61 -7.32 8.35
C ARG A 51 -1.20 -7.91 8.32
N PHE A 52 -0.20 -7.13 8.71
CA PHE A 52 1.20 -7.54 8.64
C PHE A 52 1.65 -8.35 9.86
N LYS A 53 0.78 -8.53 10.85
CA LYS A 53 1.10 -9.28 12.05
C LYS A 53 0.90 -10.77 11.85
N THR A 54 1.66 -11.57 12.63
CA THR A 54 1.43 -13.02 12.72
C THR A 54 -0.02 -13.31 13.09
N SER A 55 -0.64 -14.19 12.32
CA SER A 55 -1.92 -14.82 12.64
C SER A 55 -1.68 -16.25 13.12
N SER A 56 -2.72 -16.95 13.62
CA SER A 56 -2.68 -18.39 13.88
C SER A 56 -2.38 -19.19 12.61
N ASP A 57 -2.75 -18.65 11.45
CA ASP A 57 -2.83 -19.37 10.20
C ASP A 57 -1.67 -19.06 9.24
N TYR A 58 -0.97 -17.93 9.44
CA TYR A 58 0.17 -17.54 8.61
C TYR A 58 1.17 -16.64 9.36
N PRO A 59 2.46 -16.63 8.94
CA PRO A 59 3.50 -15.80 9.55
C PRO A 59 3.29 -14.31 9.26
N ALA A 60 3.95 -13.45 10.06
CA ALA A 60 3.95 -12.01 9.82
C ALA A 60 4.51 -11.67 8.43
N ILE A 61 3.90 -10.68 7.77
CA ILE A 61 4.44 -10.09 6.54
C ILE A 61 5.51 -9.06 6.93
N GLU A 62 6.74 -9.29 6.51
CA GLU A 62 7.84 -8.35 6.71
C GLU A 62 7.70 -7.17 5.74
N ILE A 63 7.80 -5.94 6.26
CA ILE A 63 7.82 -4.73 5.44
C ILE A 63 9.24 -4.19 5.42
N VAL A 64 9.86 -4.20 4.23
CA VAL A 64 11.20 -3.65 4.00
C VAL A 64 11.08 -2.33 3.27
N LYS A 65 11.67 -1.25 3.83
CA LYS A 65 11.69 0.09 3.25
C LYS A 65 13.10 0.42 2.77
N ASP A 66 13.21 0.70 1.50
CA ASP A 66 14.42 1.16 0.83
C ASP A 66 14.13 2.53 0.19
N TYR A 67 14.02 3.54 1.04
CA TYR A 67 13.64 4.88 0.62
C TYR A 67 14.85 5.69 0.16
N GLY A 68 14.83 6.08 -1.13
CA GLY A 68 15.75 7.06 -1.67
C GLY A 68 15.40 8.48 -1.23
N ARG A 69 16.27 9.44 -1.55
CA ARG A 69 15.98 10.86 -1.36
C ARG A 69 15.03 11.33 -2.46
N LEU A 70 13.84 11.78 -2.08
CA LEU A 70 12.86 12.36 -3.00
C LEU A 70 12.68 13.85 -2.72
N PRO A 71 12.50 14.69 -3.76
CA PRO A 71 11.96 16.02 -3.58
C PRO A 71 10.48 15.94 -3.22
N PRO A 72 9.88 17.01 -2.65
CA PRO A 72 8.44 17.12 -2.56
C PRO A 72 7.79 16.96 -3.94
N VAL A 73 6.75 16.12 -4.03
CA VAL A 73 6.07 15.80 -5.30
C VAL A 73 4.75 16.55 -5.38
N GLU A 74 4.55 17.30 -6.46
CA GLU A 74 3.28 17.96 -6.73
C GLU A 74 2.23 16.95 -7.15
N CYS A 75 1.27 16.68 -6.29
CA CYS A 75 0.28 15.64 -6.54
C CYS A 75 -1.03 15.85 -5.76
N TYR A 76 -2.04 15.08 -6.14
CA TYR A 76 -3.25 14.88 -5.35
C TYR A 76 -2.97 13.84 -4.26
N ALA A 77 -2.46 14.26 -3.11
CA ALA A 77 -1.97 13.37 -2.06
C ALA A 77 -2.97 12.28 -1.64
N ARG A 78 -4.27 12.62 -1.52
CA ARG A 78 -5.33 11.64 -1.20
C ARG A 78 -5.45 10.55 -2.26
N GLN A 79 -5.31 10.91 -3.53
CA GLN A 79 -5.41 9.95 -4.62
C GLN A 79 -4.18 9.04 -4.66
N LEU A 80 -2.98 9.57 -4.45
CA LEU A 80 -1.78 8.74 -4.32
C LEU A 80 -1.85 7.78 -3.13
N ASN A 81 -2.35 8.23 -1.99
CA ASN A 81 -2.57 7.36 -0.84
C ASN A 81 -3.55 6.23 -1.17
N GLN A 82 -4.57 6.48 -1.99
CA GLN A 82 -5.48 5.43 -2.48
C GLN A 82 -4.74 4.43 -3.38
N VAL A 83 -3.81 4.88 -4.22
CA VAL A 83 -2.96 3.98 -5.03
C VAL A 83 -2.11 3.10 -4.13
N PHE A 84 -1.40 3.68 -3.13
CA PHE A 84 -0.60 2.90 -2.18
C PHE A 84 -1.44 1.88 -1.44
N MET A 85 -2.62 2.28 -0.96
CA MET A 85 -3.57 1.38 -0.30
C MET A 85 -3.96 0.21 -1.19
N ASN A 86 -4.31 0.46 -2.44
CA ASN A 86 -4.73 -0.58 -3.38
C ASN A 86 -3.60 -1.57 -3.67
N ILE A 87 -2.39 -1.06 -3.95
CA ILE A 87 -1.25 -1.92 -4.34
C ILE A 87 -0.75 -2.73 -3.13
N ILE A 88 -0.57 -2.09 -1.97
CA ILE A 88 -0.10 -2.77 -0.76
C ILE A 88 -1.12 -3.81 -0.26
N ASN A 89 -2.43 -3.51 -0.35
CA ASN A 89 -3.47 -4.49 -0.06
C ASN A 89 -3.42 -5.69 -1.01
N ASN A 90 -3.22 -5.47 -2.30
CA ASN A 90 -3.12 -6.57 -3.27
C ASN A 90 -1.92 -7.46 -2.99
N ALA A 91 -0.76 -6.87 -2.65
CA ALA A 91 0.43 -7.61 -2.25
C ALA A 91 0.16 -8.43 -0.97
N ALA A 92 -0.46 -7.83 0.05
CA ALA A 92 -0.81 -8.54 1.28
C ALA A 92 -1.79 -9.70 1.02
N ASP A 93 -2.82 -9.51 0.18
CA ASP A 93 -3.77 -10.56 -0.19
C ASP A 93 -3.07 -11.76 -0.84
N ALA A 94 -2.15 -11.50 -1.80
CA ALA A 94 -1.40 -12.56 -2.49
C ALA A 94 -0.47 -13.33 -1.53
N LEU A 95 0.18 -12.62 -0.62
CA LEU A 95 1.06 -13.23 0.38
C LEU A 95 0.30 -14.05 1.42
N GLU A 96 -0.84 -13.55 1.92
CA GLU A 96 -1.71 -14.27 2.85
C GLU A 96 -2.21 -15.56 2.21
N GLU A 97 -2.67 -15.52 0.95
CA GLU A 97 -3.19 -16.69 0.25
C GLU A 97 -2.15 -17.80 0.11
N ILE A 98 -0.91 -17.45 -0.31
CA ILE A 98 0.15 -18.44 -0.50
C ILE A 98 0.74 -18.94 0.82
N ALA A 99 0.78 -18.09 1.85
CA ALA A 99 1.22 -18.47 3.19
C ALA A 99 0.24 -19.43 3.86
N LEU A 100 -1.08 -19.24 3.71
CA LEU A 100 -2.13 -20.17 4.16
C LEU A 100 -1.99 -21.56 3.50
N GLN A 101 -1.45 -21.64 2.30
CA GLN A 101 -1.16 -22.92 1.63
C GLN A 101 0.15 -23.57 2.13
N GLY A 102 0.85 -22.95 3.10
CA GLY A 102 2.14 -23.43 3.59
C GLY A 102 3.30 -23.33 2.61
N LYS A 103 3.12 -22.60 1.50
CA LYS A 103 4.12 -22.48 0.41
C LYS A 103 5.08 -21.31 0.60
N LEU A 104 4.82 -20.42 1.57
CA LEU A 104 5.65 -19.25 1.82
C LEU A 104 5.87 -19.08 3.33
N SER A 105 7.11 -19.27 3.79
CA SER A 105 7.47 -19.20 5.21
C SER A 105 7.87 -17.80 5.67
N LYS A 106 8.28 -16.92 4.75
CA LYS A 106 8.73 -15.55 5.03
C LYS A 106 8.11 -14.59 4.02
N PRO A 107 6.81 -14.25 4.15
CA PRO A 107 6.18 -13.28 3.29
C PRO A 107 6.79 -11.89 3.50
N GLN A 108 7.09 -11.19 2.41
CA GLN A 108 7.77 -9.89 2.44
C GLN A 108 7.20 -8.95 1.39
N ILE A 109 7.05 -7.69 1.76
CA ILE A 109 6.80 -6.57 0.83
C ILE A 109 8.00 -5.62 0.91
N LEU A 110 8.65 -5.37 -0.21
CA LEU A 110 9.71 -4.37 -0.37
C LEU A 110 9.14 -3.12 -1.02
N ILE A 111 9.37 -1.97 -0.40
CA ILE A 111 9.00 -0.67 -0.93
C ILE A 111 10.26 0.14 -1.15
N ARG A 112 10.59 0.37 -2.42
CA ARG A 112 11.74 1.18 -2.84
C ARG A 112 11.24 2.45 -3.48
N THR A 113 11.95 3.56 -3.24
CA THR A 113 11.69 4.84 -3.88
C THR A 113 12.98 5.44 -4.41
N GLU A 114 12.92 6.08 -5.57
CA GLU A 114 14.04 6.79 -6.17
C GLU A 114 13.56 7.96 -7.01
N ALA A 115 14.37 9.02 -7.10
CA ALA A 115 14.19 10.07 -8.09
C ALA A 115 14.82 9.59 -9.39
N LEU A 116 14.04 9.53 -10.48
CA LEU A 116 14.55 9.13 -11.81
C LEU A 116 15.23 10.30 -12.49
N ASP A 117 14.65 11.49 -12.38
CA ASP A 117 15.13 12.75 -12.92
C ASP A 117 14.46 13.93 -12.18
N ASP A 118 14.54 15.14 -12.73
CA ASP A 118 13.94 16.34 -12.15
C ASP A 118 12.40 16.38 -12.26
N GLN A 119 11.79 15.47 -13.01
CA GLN A 119 10.35 15.45 -13.27
C GLN A 119 9.64 14.21 -12.71
N TYR A 120 10.35 13.10 -12.52
CA TYR A 120 9.76 11.83 -12.14
C TYR A 120 10.42 11.23 -10.91
N VAL A 121 9.58 10.71 -10.05
CA VAL A 121 9.96 9.81 -8.96
C VAL A 121 9.38 8.42 -9.22
N CYS A 122 10.10 7.39 -8.82
CA CYS A 122 9.65 6.01 -8.91
C CYS A 122 9.33 5.48 -7.52
N VAL A 123 8.17 4.84 -7.38
CA VAL A 123 7.81 4.05 -6.20
C VAL A 123 7.61 2.61 -6.65
N CYS A 124 8.50 1.73 -6.25
CA CYS A 124 8.43 0.31 -6.54
C CYS A 124 7.94 -0.45 -5.31
N ILE A 125 6.83 -1.17 -5.44
CA ILE A 125 6.26 -2.03 -4.40
C ILE A 125 6.31 -3.45 -4.93
N SER A 126 7.14 -4.30 -4.32
CA SER A 126 7.36 -5.68 -4.72
C SER A 126 6.99 -6.63 -3.59
N ASP A 127 6.38 -7.73 -3.90
CA ASP A 127 6.14 -8.84 -2.99
C ASP A 127 6.87 -10.10 -3.46
N ASN A 128 7.10 -11.05 -2.56
CA ASN A 128 7.68 -12.35 -2.86
C ASN A 128 6.60 -13.45 -2.98
N GLY A 129 5.42 -13.06 -3.39
CA GLY A 129 4.29 -13.95 -3.64
C GLY A 129 4.37 -14.72 -4.95
N PRO A 130 3.26 -15.29 -5.43
CA PRO A 130 3.24 -16.16 -6.59
C PRO A 130 3.40 -15.42 -7.92
N GLY A 131 3.39 -14.08 -7.90
CA GLY A 131 3.36 -13.26 -9.10
C GLY A 131 2.01 -13.30 -9.82
N ILE A 132 1.98 -12.67 -11.00
CA ILE A 132 0.78 -12.56 -11.83
C ILE A 132 1.01 -13.34 -13.13
N PRO A 133 0.18 -14.36 -13.44
CA PRO A 133 0.27 -15.11 -14.69
C PRO A 133 0.21 -14.18 -15.92
N ALA A 134 0.98 -14.50 -16.95
CA ALA A 134 1.10 -13.69 -18.16
C ALA A 134 -0.26 -13.41 -18.83
N ASP A 135 -1.16 -14.38 -18.82
CA ASP A 135 -2.50 -14.29 -19.42
C ASP A 135 -3.38 -13.22 -18.73
N PHE A 136 -3.07 -12.84 -17.50
CA PHE A 136 -3.80 -11.84 -16.74
C PHE A 136 -3.17 -10.44 -16.82
N GLN A 137 -1.89 -10.34 -17.17
CA GLN A 137 -1.16 -9.06 -17.17
C GLN A 137 -1.82 -8.02 -18.08
N ALA A 138 -2.31 -8.43 -19.26
CA ALA A 138 -3.00 -7.53 -20.20
C ALA A 138 -4.34 -6.99 -19.68
N LYS A 139 -4.94 -7.65 -18.67
CA LYS A 139 -6.27 -7.32 -18.14
C LYS A 139 -6.23 -6.72 -16.74
N LEU A 140 -5.04 -6.53 -16.17
CA LEU A 140 -4.88 -6.09 -14.77
C LEU A 140 -5.56 -4.75 -14.47
N PHE A 141 -5.61 -3.88 -15.46
CA PHE A 141 -6.19 -2.54 -15.33
C PHE A 141 -7.63 -2.45 -15.84
N ASP A 142 -8.20 -3.56 -16.33
CA ASP A 142 -9.60 -3.60 -16.72
C ASP A 142 -10.50 -3.48 -15.48
N ALA A 143 -11.52 -2.62 -15.55
CA ALA A 143 -12.46 -2.47 -14.45
C ALA A 143 -13.20 -3.80 -14.19
N PHE A 144 -13.36 -4.14 -12.91
CA PHE A 144 -14.00 -5.38 -12.43
C PHE A 144 -13.21 -6.67 -12.71
N PHE A 145 -12.02 -6.61 -13.30
CA PHE A 145 -11.17 -7.78 -13.43
C PHE A 145 -10.57 -8.17 -12.07
N THR A 146 -10.79 -9.41 -11.66
CA THR A 146 -10.27 -9.97 -10.42
C THR A 146 -10.10 -11.48 -10.52
N THR A 147 -9.00 -12.00 -9.97
CA THR A 147 -8.76 -13.44 -9.82
C THR A 147 -9.23 -13.95 -8.45
N LYS A 148 -9.66 -13.05 -7.55
CA LYS A 148 -10.13 -13.39 -6.22
C LYS A 148 -11.53 -13.99 -6.26
N THR A 149 -11.84 -14.85 -5.28
CA THR A 149 -13.18 -15.44 -5.13
C THR A 149 -14.26 -14.37 -5.01
N ILE A 150 -15.45 -14.70 -5.50
CA ILE A 150 -16.63 -13.80 -5.47
C ILE A 150 -16.83 -13.25 -4.05
N GLY A 151 -16.91 -11.93 -3.95
CA GLY A 151 -17.07 -11.19 -2.68
C GLY A 151 -15.76 -10.80 -1.97
N LYS A 152 -14.57 -11.28 -2.39
CA LYS A 152 -13.28 -10.91 -1.81
C LYS A 152 -12.51 -9.84 -2.60
N GLY A 153 -12.92 -9.52 -3.81
CA GLY A 153 -12.29 -8.50 -4.64
C GLY A 153 -13.32 -7.76 -5.47
N THR A 154 -13.21 -6.44 -5.54
CA THR A 154 -14.08 -5.60 -6.39
C THR A 154 -13.59 -5.52 -7.83
N GLY A 155 -12.33 -5.88 -8.10
CA GLY A 155 -11.67 -5.68 -9.39
C GLY A 155 -11.50 -4.22 -9.80
N LEU A 156 -11.67 -3.28 -8.87
CA LEU A 156 -11.58 -1.84 -9.16
C LEU A 156 -10.27 -1.20 -8.69
N GLY A 157 -9.53 -1.85 -7.80
CA GLY A 157 -8.34 -1.23 -7.17
C GLY A 157 -7.27 -0.83 -8.18
N LEU A 158 -6.89 -1.72 -9.10
CA LEU A 158 -5.84 -1.44 -10.09
C LEU A 158 -6.34 -0.51 -11.21
N SER A 159 -7.59 -0.62 -11.65
CA SER A 159 -8.17 0.31 -12.64
C SER A 159 -8.24 1.75 -12.09
N ILE A 160 -8.64 1.92 -10.84
CA ILE A 160 -8.62 3.23 -10.16
C ILE A 160 -7.17 3.73 -10.01
N SER A 161 -6.22 2.85 -9.66
CA SER A 161 -4.81 3.22 -9.55
C SER A 161 -4.24 3.69 -10.89
N TYR A 162 -4.61 3.02 -11.98
CA TYR A 162 -4.25 3.43 -13.35
C TYR A 162 -4.80 4.81 -13.69
N GLN A 163 -6.08 5.06 -13.45
CA GLN A 163 -6.71 6.37 -13.68
C GLN A 163 -5.99 7.48 -12.88
N ILE A 164 -5.68 7.22 -11.63
CA ILE A 164 -4.99 8.20 -10.78
C ILE A 164 -3.58 8.48 -11.31
N ILE A 165 -2.77 7.46 -11.56
CA ILE A 165 -1.37 7.65 -11.94
C ILE A 165 -1.26 8.14 -13.38
N VAL A 166 -1.95 7.49 -14.33
CA VAL A 166 -1.75 7.74 -15.75
C VAL A 166 -2.57 8.94 -16.23
N GLU A 167 -3.88 8.97 -15.90
CA GLU A 167 -4.76 10.00 -16.45
C GLU A 167 -4.67 11.33 -15.69
N LYS A 168 -4.50 11.27 -14.33
CA LYS A 168 -4.50 12.50 -13.52
C LYS A 168 -3.13 13.04 -13.18
N HIS A 169 -2.13 12.17 -13.02
CA HIS A 169 -0.76 12.59 -12.69
C HIS A 169 0.21 12.45 -13.86
N HIS A 170 -0.26 11.99 -15.03
CA HIS A 170 0.55 11.81 -16.25
C HIS A 170 1.79 10.94 -16.03
N GLY A 171 1.71 10.03 -15.06
CA GLY A 171 2.75 9.06 -14.73
C GLY A 171 2.60 7.75 -15.50
N LYS A 172 3.32 6.72 -15.02
CA LYS A 172 3.28 5.35 -15.54
C LYS A 172 3.00 4.37 -14.40
N LEU A 173 2.20 3.34 -14.68
CA LEU A 173 1.90 2.25 -13.75
C LEU A 173 2.14 0.91 -14.44
#